data_e9c8da83c0572dd8e5d9dfeec499da02
#
_entry.id   e9c8da83c0572dd8e5d9dfeec499da02
#
_cell.length_a   1.000
_cell.length_b   1.000
_cell.length_c   1.000
_cell.angle_alpha   90.00
_cell.angle_beta   90.00
_cell.angle_gamma   90.00
#
_symmetry.space_group_name_H-M   'P 1'
#
loop_
_entity.id
_entity.type
_entity.pdbx_description
1 polymer ?
#
loop_
_entity_poly.entity_id
_entity_poly.type
_entity_poly.pdbx_seq_one_letter_code
_entity_poly.pdbx_strand_id
1 'polypeptide(L)'
;VLLANYADESMLRNTTAFEMARSLGSFRFVPHAIPVDVYMNGIYQGVYTLGEQLEVKTSRIAIDDSLANVETGYLLEIGGADPSTDKEGWNYFNLPSGCGVNIKIKSPDTDEDPQADYQWTQKHFDFIYDYMCKADTAITTLDGYEKYINVDSFIDWFLVHELSYNLDSCF
;
A
#
# COMPACT_ATOMS: atom_id res chain seq x y z
N VAL A 1 -7.07 -2.66 13.40
CA VAL A 1 -8.36 -2.26 12.82
C VAL A 1 -9.38 -3.37 12.98
N LEU A 2 -10.68 -3.01 13.00
CA LEU A 2 -11.79 -3.95 12.97
C LEU A 2 -12.55 -3.77 11.65
N LEU A 3 -12.67 -4.87 10.89
CA LEU A 3 -13.39 -4.90 9.62
C LEU A 3 -14.70 -5.68 9.81
N ALA A 4 -15.82 -5.07 9.43
CA ALA A 4 -17.14 -5.64 9.62
C ALA A 4 -17.48 -6.78 8.64
N ASN A 5 -16.71 -6.95 7.57
CA ASN A 5 -16.93 -7.97 6.52
C ASN A 5 -18.37 -7.97 5.93
N TYR A 6 -18.99 -6.80 5.84
CA TYR A 6 -20.42 -6.65 5.51
C TYR A 6 -20.81 -7.36 4.20
N ALA A 7 -19.94 -7.35 3.20
CA ALA A 7 -20.18 -7.97 1.89
C ALA A 7 -19.69 -9.42 1.79
N ASP A 8 -19.16 -10.01 2.88
CA ASP A 8 -18.61 -11.36 2.91
C ASP A 8 -19.41 -12.25 3.86
N GLU A 9 -20.35 -13.01 3.33
CA GLU A 9 -21.17 -13.95 4.09
C GLU A 9 -20.34 -15.02 4.81
N SER A 10 -19.16 -15.37 4.30
CA SER A 10 -18.26 -16.32 4.95
C SER A 10 -17.48 -15.70 6.11
N MET A 11 -17.31 -14.36 6.10
CA MET A 11 -16.45 -13.58 7.00
C MET A 11 -14.96 -14.01 7.01
N LEU A 12 -14.54 -14.78 6.01
CA LEU A 12 -13.20 -15.39 5.95
C LEU A 12 -12.37 -14.94 4.74
N ARG A 13 -12.93 -14.20 3.77
CA ARG A 13 -12.21 -13.85 2.54
C ARG A 13 -10.90 -13.13 2.82
N ASN A 14 -10.91 -12.07 3.61
CA ASN A 14 -9.71 -11.31 3.96
C ASN A 14 -8.69 -12.17 4.70
N THR A 15 -9.13 -12.94 5.69
CA THR A 15 -8.26 -13.83 6.46
C THR A 15 -7.62 -14.88 5.55
N THR A 16 -8.41 -15.49 4.65
CA THR A 16 -7.92 -16.50 3.71
C THR A 16 -6.93 -15.90 2.71
N ALA A 17 -7.21 -14.71 2.16
CA ALA A 17 -6.31 -14.03 1.24
C ALA A 17 -4.97 -13.69 1.91
N PHE A 18 -4.97 -13.22 3.15
CA PHE A 18 -3.74 -12.94 3.91
C PHE A 18 -2.94 -14.22 4.23
N GLU A 19 -3.61 -15.33 4.58
CA GLU A 19 -2.90 -16.60 4.78
C GLU A 19 -2.30 -17.14 3.48
N MET A 20 -3.03 -17.01 2.37
CA MET A 20 -2.53 -17.38 1.05
C MET A 20 -1.30 -16.52 0.69
N ALA A 21 -1.39 -15.20 0.82
CA ALA A 21 -0.27 -14.29 0.59
C ALA A 21 0.96 -14.66 1.44
N ARG A 22 0.74 -14.99 2.72
CA ARG A 22 1.82 -15.38 3.63
C ARG A 22 2.47 -16.70 3.22
N SER A 23 1.70 -17.64 2.66
CA SER A 23 2.20 -18.95 2.23
C SER A 23 3.07 -18.87 0.97
N LEU A 24 2.88 -17.85 0.11
CA LEU A 24 3.67 -17.64 -1.10
C LEU A 24 5.08 -17.10 -0.77
N GLY A 25 5.21 -16.25 0.23
CA GLY A 25 6.48 -15.91 0.87
C GLY A 25 7.30 -14.79 0.22
N SER A 26 6.89 -14.19 -0.90
CA SER A 26 7.63 -13.09 -1.55
C SER A 26 7.31 -11.71 -0.95
N PHE A 27 6.20 -11.58 -0.23
CA PHE A 27 5.81 -10.32 0.39
C PHE A 27 6.66 -9.99 1.61
N ARG A 28 7.14 -8.76 1.70
CA ARG A 28 7.87 -8.28 2.88
C ARG A 28 6.98 -8.16 4.12
N PHE A 29 5.70 -7.90 3.92
CA PHE A 29 4.71 -7.76 4.98
C PHE A 29 3.35 -8.24 4.49
N VAL A 30 2.71 -9.06 5.30
CA VAL A 30 1.30 -9.46 5.13
C VAL A 30 0.62 -9.25 6.48
N PRO A 31 -0.46 -8.45 6.59
CA PRO A 31 -1.15 -8.22 7.84
C PRO A 31 -1.64 -9.52 8.49
N HIS A 32 -1.48 -9.66 9.80
CA HIS A 32 -2.18 -10.69 10.53
C HIS A 32 -3.64 -10.28 10.71
N ALA A 33 -4.53 -11.24 10.57
CA ALA A 33 -5.95 -11.01 10.72
C ALA A 33 -6.62 -12.25 11.32
N ILE A 34 -7.51 -12.06 12.30
CA ILE A 34 -8.26 -13.12 12.95
C ILE A 34 -9.74 -12.72 13.07
N PRO A 35 -10.67 -13.66 12.93
CA PRO A 35 -12.08 -13.42 13.28
C PRO A 35 -12.23 -13.29 14.78
N VAL A 36 -13.04 -12.31 15.21
CA VAL A 36 -13.33 -12.04 16.62
C VAL A 36 -14.80 -11.74 16.83
N ASP A 37 -15.37 -12.18 17.97
CA ASP A 37 -16.67 -11.74 18.43
C ASP A 37 -16.58 -10.37 19.10
N VAL A 38 -17.39 -9.42 18.65
CA VAL A 38 -17.40 -8.07 19.20
C VAL A 38 -18.61 -7.85 20.10
N TYR A 39 -18.33 -7.35 21.29
CA TYR A 39 -19.35 -6.92 22.26
C TYR A 39 -19.16 -5.44 22.59
N MET A 40 -20.22 -4.65 22.54
CA MET A 40 -20.22 -3.25 22.95
C MET A 40 -21.23 -3.04 24.07
N ASN A 41 -20.77 -2.60 25.23
CA ASN A 41 -21.60 -2.43 26.43
C ASN A 41 -22.39 -3.71 26.81
N GLY A 42 -21.80 -4.88 26.60
CA GLY A 42 -22.43 -6.19 26.88
C GLY A 42 -23.38 -6.69 25.79
N ILE A 43 -23.58 -5.93 24.69
CA ILE A 43 -24.44 -6.31 23.58
C ILE A 43 -23.56 -6.86 22.44
N TYR A 44 -23.89 -8.06 21.97
CA TYR A 44 -23.21 -8.69 20.84
C TYR A 44 -23.44 -7.91 19.55
N GLN A 45 -22.36 -7.59 18.86
CA GLN A 45 -22.36 -6.81 17.61
C GLN A 45 -22.08 -7.66 16.36
N GLY A 46 -21.73 -8.93 16.55
CA GLY A 46 -21.38 -9.83 15.45
C GLY A 46 -19.90 -10.19 15.39
N VAL A 47 -19.55 -10.93 14.34
CA VAL A 47 -18.17 -11.35 14.03
C VAL A 47 -17.50 -10.27 13.18
N TYR A 48 -16.30 -9.89 13.55
CA TYR A 48 -15.46 -8.94 12.83
C TYR A 48 -14.10 -9.57 12.54
N THR A 49 -13.37 -9.04 11.57
CA THR A 49 -11.94 -9.34 11.40
C THR A 49 -11.12 -8.30 12.15
N LEU A 50 -10.38 -8.76 13.17
CA LEU A 50 -9.34 -7.95 13.82
C LEU A 50 -8.05 -8.09 13.03
N GLY A 51 -7.63 -7.02 12.38
CA GLY A 51 -6.44 -7.00 11.52
C GLY A 51 -5.42 -5.95 11.95
N GLU A 52 -4.17 -6.15 11.53
CA GLU A 52 -3.11 -5.16 11.66
C GLU A 52 -3.35 -4.00 10.70
N GLN A 53 -2.94 -2.82 11.11
CA GLN A 53 -2.94 -1.64 10.25
C GLN A 53 -1.67 -1.62 9.40
N LEU A 54 -1.80 -1.19 8.14
CA LEU A 54 -0.65 -0.89 7.29
C LEU A 54 0.00 0.41 7.77
N GLU A 55 1.21 0.30 8.32
CA GLU A 55 2.01 1.44 8.75
C GLU A 55 3.50 1.11 8.74
N VAL A 56 4.32 2.12 8.57
CA VAL A 56 5.78 1.98 8.63
C VAL A 56 6.20 1.85 10.08
N LYS A 57 6.68 0.66 10.44
CA LYS A 57 7.25 0.31 11.75
C LYS A 57 8.15 -0.91 11.61
N THR A 58 9.12 -1.04 12.50
CA THR A 58 10.06 -2.17 12.52
C THR A 58 9.40 -3.55 12.60
N SER A 59 8.20 -3.63 13.23
CA SER A 59 7.41 -4.87 13.36
C SER A 59 6.39 -5.08 12.23
N ARG A 60 6.29 -4.16 11.28
CA ARG A 60 5.33 -4.18 10.17
C ARG A 60 6.05 -3.90 8.85
N ILE A 61 5.78 -2.76 8.20
CA ILE A 61 6.49 -2.35 6.99
C ILE A 61 7.80 -1.71 7.43
N ALA A 62 8.86 -2.52 7.48
CA ALA A 62 10.17 -2.09 7.95
C ALA A 62 10.96 -1.43 6.81
N ILE A 63 10.68 -0.16 6.57
CA ILE A 63 11.46 0.71 5.69
C ILE A 63 12.03 1.87 6.52
N ASP A 64 13.17 2.42 6.08
CA ASP A 64 13.72 3.65 6.65
C ASP A 64 13.11 4.85 5.89
N ASP A 65 12.19 5.54 6.51
CA ASP A 65 11.51 6.73 6.00
C ASP A 65 11.96 8.02 6.73
N SER A 66 13.17 8.02 7.27
CA SER A 66 13.73 9.08 8.13
C SER A 66 13.97 10.42 7.43
N LEU A 67 13.86 10.49 6.09
CA LEU A 67 14.14 11.69 5.27
C LEU A 67 15.59 12.23 5.41
N ALA A 68 16.50 11.43 5.96
CA ALA A 68 17.91 11.82 6.09
C ALA A 68 18.58 12.11 4.73
N ASN A 69 18.08 11.50 3.68
CA ASN A 69 18.47 11.74 2.29
C ASN A 69 17.31 11.36 1.35
N VAL A 70 17.42 11.71 0.07
CA VAL A 70 16.35 11.43 -0.92
C VAL A 70 16.19 9.94 -1.25
N GLU A 71 17.22 9.13 -1.03
CA GLU A 71 17.19 7.67 -1.20
C GLU A 71 16.67 6.97 0.04
N THR A 72 15.62 7.51 0.64
CA THR A 72 14.93 6.90 1.80
C THR A 72 13.95 5.81 1.35
N GLY A 73 13.30 5.15 2.32
CA GLY A 73 12.19 4.24 2.03
C GLY A 73 10.90 5.00 1.76
N TYR A 74 10.11 4.54 0.81
CA TYR A 74 8.81 5.12 0.48
C TYR A 74 7.71 4.06 0.55
N LEU A 75 6.59 4.39 1.17
CA LEU A 75 5.34 3.64 1.08
C LEU A 75 4.42 4.38 0.13
N LEU A 76 4.05 3.74 -0.97
CA LEU A 76 3.18 4.30 -2.00
C LEU A 76 1.84 3.58 -2.00
N GLU A 77 0.77 4.31 -2.29
CA GLU A 77 -0.58 3.79 -2.44
C GLU A 77 -1.09 4.11 -3.85
N ILE A 78 -1.51 3.07 -4.56
CA ILE A 78 -2.09 3.21 -5.90
C ILE A 78 -3.56 3.58 -5.77
N GLY A 79 -3.99 4.68 -6.42
CA GLY A 79 -5.38 5.17 -6.37
C GLY A 79 -5.75 5.87 -5.06
N GLY A 80 -4.80 6.13 -4.16
CA GLY A 80 -5.09 6.64 -2.81
C GLY A 80 -5.20 8.17 -2.69
N ALA A 81 -4.93 8.94 -3.74
CA ALA A 81 -4.97 10.39 -3.65
C ALA A 81 -6.40 10.95 -3.76
N ASP A 82 -6.72 11.89 -2.88
CA ASP A 82 -7.94 12.71 -2.96
C ASP A 82 -7.54 14.14 -3.41
N PRO A 83 -7.86 14.53 -4.67
CA PRO A 83 -7.49 15.85 -5.18
C PRO A 83 -8.09 17.04 -4.40
N SER A 84 -9.05 16.80 -3.51
CA SER A 84 -9.61 17.84 -2.65
C SER A 84 -8.73 18.18 -1.44
N THR A 85 -7.87 17.25 -1.03
CA THR A 85 -7.00 17.37 0.15
C THR A 85 -5.52 17.18 -0.18
N ASP A 86 -5.23 16.43 -1.23
CA ASP A 86 -3.88 16.14 -1.67
C ASP A 86 -3.42 17.10 -2.77
N LYS A 87 -2.10 17.32 -2.88
CA LYS A 87 -1.50 18.26 -3.81
C LYS A 87 -0.66 17.50 -4.84
N GLU A 88 -1.07 17.57 -6.12
CA GLU A 88 -0.28 17.01 -7.22
C GLU A 88 1.10 17.67 -7.32
N GLY A 89 2.12 16.86 -7.56
CA GLY A 89 3.51 17.34 -7.59
C GLY A 89 4.13 17.57 -6.21
N TRP A 90 3.44 17.15 -5.14
CA TRP A 90 3.92 17.25 -3.77
C TRP A 90 3.77 15.95 -2.99
N ASN A 91 2.56 15.41 -2.87
CA ASN A 91 2.28 14.16 -2.16
C ASN A 91 1.56 13.10 -3.01
N TYR A 92 1.23 13.43 -4.26
CA TYR A 92 0.82 12.44 -5.25
C TYR A 92 1.22 12.84 -6.67
N PHE A 93 1.21 11.88 -7.56
CA PHE A 93 1.50 12.06 -9.00
C PHE A 93 0.76 11.04 -9.87
N ASN A 94 0.72 11.32 -11.17
CA ASN A 94 0.24 10.38 -12.18
C ASN A 94 1.42 9.85 -13.00
N LEU A 95 1.36 8.57 -13.42
CA LEU A 95 2.40 7.97 -14.25
C LEU A 95 2.24 8.35 -15.73
N PRO A 96 3.36 8.47 -16.49
CA PRO A 96 3.33 8.84 -17.90
C PRO A 96 2.57 7.88 -18.81
N SER A 97 2.53 6.58 -18.50
CA SER A 97 1.76 5.57 -19.25
C SER A 97 0.26 5.88 -19.31
N GLY A 98 -0.22 6.80 -18.45
CA GLY A 98 -1.60 7.25 -18.50
C GLY A 98 -2.61 6.18 -18.11
N CYS A 99 -2.22 5.27 -17.20
CA CYS A 99 -3.14 4.24 -16.68
C CYS A 99 -4.36 4.82 -15.92
N GLY A 100 -4.43 6.15 -15.77
CA GLY A 100 -5.55 6.85 -15.13
C GLY A 100 -5.59 6.72 -13.62
N VAL A 101 -4.56 6.15 -13.02
CA VAL A 101 -4.49 5.92 -11.57
C VAL A 101 -3.37 6.75 -10.98
N ASN A 102 -3.70 7.54 -9.94
CA ASN A 102 -2.70 8.30 -9.21
C ASN A 102 -1.92 7.43 -8.23
N ILE A 103 -0.71 7.88 -7.88
CA ILE A 103 0.16 7.29 -6.87
C ILE A 103 0.30 8.29 -5.72
N LYS A 104 -0.19 7.93 -4.53
CA LYS A 104 -0.04 8.73 -3.32
C LYS A 104 1.16 8.27 -2.49
N ILE A 105 1.92 9.21 -1.97
CA ILE A 105 3.00 8.96 -1.02
C ILE A 105 2.38 8.88 0.38
N LYS A 106 2.41 7.69 0.99
CA LYS A 106 1.84 7.44 2.33
C LYS A 106 2.88 7.57 3.43
N SER A 107 4.13 7.32 3.11
CA SER A 107 5.29 7.51 3.98
C SER A 107 6.51 7.77 3.08
N PRO A 108 7.41 8.67 3.47
CA PRO A 108 7.36 9.56 4.64
C PRO A 108 6.12 10.45 4.67
N ASP A 109 5.79 10.98 5.87
CA ASP A 109 4.69 11.94 5.98
C ASP A 109 5.03 13.21 5.19
N THR A 110 4.10 13.61 4.33
CA THR A 110 4.27 14.74 3.40
C THR A 110 3.44 15.96 3.77
N ASP A 111 2.71 15.89 4.90
CA ASP A 111 1.89 16.99 5.36
C ASP A 111 2.77 18.19 5.76
N GLU A 112 2.36 19.37 5.32
CA GLU A 112 3.02 20.64 5.66
C GLU A 112 2.60 21.10 7.06
N ASP A 113 2.87 20.31 8.12
CA ASP A 113 2.75 20.81 9.48
C ASP A 113 3.99 21.63 9.82
N PRO A 114 3.90 22.96 9.96
CA PRO A 114 5.04 23.81 10.29
C PRO A 114 5.64 23.53 11.67
N GLN A 115 4.98 22.72 12.51
CA GLN A 115 5.44 22.33 13.85
C GLN A 115 6.06 20.94 13.88
N ALA A 116 5.85 20.15 12.83
CA ALA A 116 6.53 18.88 12.68
C ALA A 116 7.91 19.12 12.09
N ASP A 117 8.91 18.44 12.62
CA ASP A 117 10.31 18.50 12.16
C ASP A 117 10.47 17.69 10.84
N TYR A 118 9.49 17.84 9.93
CA TYR A 118 9.46 17.12 8.67
C TYR A 118 10.45 17.74 7.69
N GLN A 119 11.35 16.91 7.24
CA GLN A 119 12.36 17.28 6.25
C GLN A 119 11.89 16.98 4.82
N TRP A 120 10.57 16.77 4.59
CA TRP A 120 10.04 16.57 3.25
C TRP A 120 10.30 17.79 2.38
N THR A 121 10.85 17.56 1.20
CA THR A 121 11.19 18.60 0.26
C THR A 121 10.84 18.18 -1.17
N GLN A 122 10.75 19.16 -2.09
CA GLN A 122 10.56 18.89 -3.51
C GLN A 122 11.60 17.90 -4.07
N LYS A 123 12.82 17.86 -3.53
CA LYS A 123 13.85 16.90 -3.98
C LYS A 123 13.48 15.45 -3.68
N HIS A 124 12.79 15.18 -2.57
CA HIS A 124 12.31 13.82 -2.27
C HIS A 124 11.18 13.43 -3.24
N PHE A 125 10.26 14.35 -3.49
CA PHE A 125 9.21 14.14 -4.48
C PHE A 125 9.80 13.87 -5.87
N ASP A 126 10.70 14.72 -6.34
CA ASP A 126 11.32 14.60 -7.67
C ASP A 126 12.07 13.27 -7.80
N PHE A 127 12.74 12.81 -6.74
CA PHE A 127 13.45 11.53 -6.72
C PHE A 127 12.50 10.36 -6.93
N ILE A 128 11.44 10.26 -6.09
CA ILE A 128 10.51 9.12 -6.20
C ILE A 128 9.67 9.17 -7.48
N TYR A 129 9.29 10.36 -7.93
CA TYR A 129 8.60 10.54 -9.21
C TYR A 129 9.45 10.08 -10.39
N ASP A 130 10.73 10.53 -10.47
CA ASP A 130 11.66 10.12 -11.53
C ASP A 130 11.92 8.60 -11.50
N TYR A 131 12.06 8.02 -10.29
CA TYR A 131 12.21 6.57 -10.13
C TYR A 131 10.99 5.83 -10.67
N MET A 132 9.78 6.26 -10.31
CA MET A 132 8.53 5.63 -10.75
C MET A 132 8.29 5.81 -12.26
N CYS A 133 8.65 6.95 -12.86
CA CYS A 133 8.60 7.16 -14.30
C CYS A 133 9.55 6.21 -15.06
N LYS A 134 10.74 5.98 -14.53
CA LYS A 134 11.69 4.99 -15.09
C LYS A 134 11.16 3.56 -14.97
N ALA A 135 10.57 3.21 -13.85
CA ALA A 135 9.91 1.93 -13.64
C ALA A 135 8.76 1.73 -14.64
N ASP A 136 7.88 2.72 -14.78
CA ASP A 136 6.76 2.73 -15.72
C ASP A 136 7.23 2.52 -17.17
N THR A 137 8.27 3.24 -17.57
CA THR A 137 8.87 3.08 -18.92
C THR A 137 9.44 1.67 -19.10
N ALA A 138 10.18 1.16 -18.11
CA ALA A 138 10.79 -0.17 -18.21
C ALA A 138 9.74 -1.28 -18.28
N ILE A 139 8.64 -1.17 -17.51
CA ILE A 139 7.52 -2.12 -17.55
C ILE A 139 6.79 -2.06 -18.89
N THR A 140 6.48 -0.87 -19.39
CA THR A 140 5.72 -0.71 -20.64
C THR A 140 6.52 -1.13 -21.87
N THR A 141 7.84 -1.00 -21.84
CA THR A 141 8.74 -1.45 -22.92
C THR A 141 9.23 -2.89 -22.76
N LEU A 142 8.95 -3.52 -21.61
CA LEU A 142 9.44 -4.85 -21.21
C LEU A 142 10.98 -4.95 -21.24
N ASP A 143 11.67 -3.85 -20.93
CA ASP A 143 13.13 -3.79 -20.95
C ASP A 143 13.69 -3.31 -19.59
N GLY A 144 14.38 -4.22 -18.91
CA GLY A 144 15.11 -3.94 -17.67
C GLY A 144 14.24 -3.62 -16.45
N TYR A 145 12.95 -3.99 -16.45
CA TYR A 145 12.00 -3.74 -15.37
C TYR A 145 12.41 -4.44 -14.06
N GLU A 146 13.17 -5.51 -14.12
CA GLU A 146 13.68 -6.26 -12.95
C GLU A 146 14.58 -5.41 -12.04
N LYS A 147 15.08 -4.28 -12.54
CA LYS A 147 15.85 -3.31 -11.74
C LYS A 147 14.97 -2.47 -10.83
N TYR A 148 13.69 -2.35 -11.15
CA TYR A 148 12.73 -1.45 -10.48
C TYR A 148 11.70 -2.19 -9.66
N ILE A 149 11.37 -3.42 -10.03
CA ILE A 149 10.35 -4.22 -9.36
C ILE A 149 10.90 -5.57 -8.88
N ASN A 150 10.37 -6.05 -7.76
CA ASN A 150 10.56 -7.43 -7.37
C ASN A 150 9.50 -8.29 -8.09
N VAL A 151 9.93 -8.99 -9.16
CA VAL A 151 9.04 -9.76 -10.04
C VAL A 151 8.28 -10.82 -9.26
N ASP A 152 8.93 -11.53 -8.32
CA ASP A 152 8.29 -12.59 -7.54
C ASP A 152 7.13 -12.02 -6.70
N SER A 153 7.31 -10.83 -6.09
CA SER A 153 6.25 -10.21 -5.31
C SER A 153 5.06 -9.75 -6.17
N PHE A 154 5.31 -9.33 -7.41
CA PHE A 154 4.23 -9.02 -8.37
C PHE A 154 3.48 -10.26 -8.83
N ILE A 155 4.18 -11.37 -9.07
CA ILE A 155 3.55 -12.67 -9.41
C ILE A 155 2.67 -13.12 -8.25
N ASP A 156 3.19 -13.11 -7.03
CA ASP A 156 2.43 -13.52 -5.85
C ASP A 156 1.23 -12.59 -5.60
N TRP A 157 1.41 -11.28 -5.77
CA TRP A 157 0.33 -10.31 -5.71
C TRP A 157 -0.78 -10.64 -6.72
N PHE A 158 -0.43 -10.86 -7.98
CA PHE A 158 -1.38 -11.24 -9.03
C PHE A 158 -2.12 -12.54 -8.67
N LEU A 159 -1.38 -13.57 -8.23
CA LEU A 159 -1.98 -14.85 -7.86
C LEU A 159 -2.98 -14.73 -6.71
N VAL A 160 -2.64 -13.95 -5.66
CA VAL A 160 -3.54 -13.72 -4.52
C VAL A 160 -4.83 -13.05 -4.98
N HIS A 161 -4.73 -12.02 -5.81
CA HIS A 161 -5.89 -11.25 -6.27
C HIS A 161 -6.76 -12.04 -7.23
N GLU A 162 -6.17 -12.78 -8.17
CA GLU A 162 -6.91 -13.67 -9.07
C GLU A 162 -7.64 -14.78 -8.33
N LEU A 163 -6.95 -15.50 -7.43
CA LEU A 163 -7.54 -16.61 -6.67
C LEU A 163 -8.60 -16.16 -5.66
N SER A 164 -8.45 -14.96 -5.08
CA SER A 164 -9.45 -14.38 -4.17
C SER A 164 -10.58 -13.67 -4.89
N TYR A 165 -10.52 -13.55 -6.23
CA TYR A 165 -11.46 -12.78 -7.05
C TYR A 165 -11.63 -11.34 -6.54
N ASN A 166 -10.51 -10.66 -6.27
CA ASN A 166 -10.53 -9.29 -5.78
C ASN A 166 -10.67 -8.31 -6.95
N LEU A 167 -11.89 -7.82 -7.17
CA LEU A 167 -12.18 -6.89 -8.25
C LEU A 167 -11.58 -5.49 -8.03
N ASP A 168 -11.31 -5.12 -6.78
CA ASP A 168 -10.77 -3.80 -6.43
C ASP A 168 -9.27 -3.67 -6.75
N SER A 169 -8.62 -4.77 -7.13
CA SER A 169 -7.20 -4.78 -7.54
C SER A 169 -7.00 -4.73 -9.05
N CYS A 170 -8.08 -4.76 -9.83
CA CYS A 170 -8.03 -4.68 -11.28
C CYS A 170 -8.19 -3.22 -11.70
N PHE A 171 -7.14 -2.66 -12.26
CA PHE A 171 -7.10 -1.30 -12.80
C PHE A 171 -7.21 -1.31 -14.33
#